data_3b8fd8012a6ca54ce016cb8436eb1e4f
#
_entry.id   3b8fd8012a6ca54ce016cb8436eb1e4f
#
_cell.length_a   1.000
_cell.length_b   1.000
_cell.length_c   1.000
_cell.angle_alpha   90.00
_cell.angle_beta   90.00
_cell.angle_gamma   90.00
#
_symmetry.space_group_name_H-M   'P 1'
#
loop_
_entity.id
_entity.type
_entity.pdbx_description
1 polymer ?
#
loop_
_entity_poly.entity_id
_entity_poly.type
_entity_poly.pdbx_seq_one_letter_code
_entity_poly.pdbx_strand_id
1 'polypeptide(L)'
;MNETNEWSRLSRRRQQKKKRKGRITFILIFLFAIIAIVGTYYASKINHTINLITQGVGNRTEQEANEIIKNAKPINVLLLGIDNGAYGRTEEDGRSDTMLLLTINPTQKKSQLLSIPRDTYTEIVGAKIYDKLNHAYAYGKATMVINSVEKLFDTAIDFYVQINMEGLIEFVDAVGGIEVTSPLTFNYENRTFIEGKTELIDGESALRFARMRYDDPDGDYGRQKRQRIVIEKLVEKLMSFSSITNFEQLMNAVSKNVKTDVPIGQVMALKNTYSPALTSENLSQAFMDERQLLLKNNEGQEVYYSYATDEVLLKTSNSIRKLLEKSAVKTYPLLQQREDLYYLTIP
;
A
#
# COMPACT_ATOMS: atom_id res chain seq x y z
N MET A 1 -40.05 48.59 60.13
CA MET A 1 -40.61 47.27 59.72
C MET A 1 -40.23 46.88 58.32
N ASN A 2 -39.13 47.47 57.69
CA ASN A 2 -38.72 47.17 56.29
C ASN A 2 -37.41 46.40 56.15
N GLU A 3 -36.54 46.39 57.17
CA GLU A 3 -35.21 45.76 57.03
C GLU A 3 -35.21 44.21 56.99
N THR A 4 -36.08 43.58 57.74
CA THR A 4 -36.22 42.10 57.82
C THR A 4 -36.66 41.47 56.52
N ASN A 5 -37.40 42.18 55.67
CA ASN A 5 -37.87 41.71 54.37
C ASN A 5 -36.80 41.76 53.30
N GLU A 6 -35.87 42.69 53.37
CA GLU A 6 -34.77 42.84 52.42
C GLU A 6 -33.70 41.77 52.61
N TRP A 7 -33.36 41.47 53.85
CA TRP A 7 -32.42 40.37 54.19
C TRP A 7 -32.96 39.02 53.77
N SER A 8 -34.24 38.77 53.91
CA SER A 8 -34.81 37.50 53.46
C SER A 8 -34.84 37.34 51.92
N ARG A 9 -35.04 38.44 51.19
CA ARG A 9 -34.99 38.44 49.71
C ARG A 9 -33.56 38.25 49.19
N LEU A 10 -32.55 38.85 49.80
CA LEU A 10 -31.14 38.70 49.47
C LEU A 10 -30.62 37.28 49.74
N SER A 11 -31.03 36.69 50.87
CA SER A 11 -30.68 35.30 51.20
C SER A 11 -31.26 34.28 50.21
N ARG A 12 -32.53 34.44 49.82
CA ARG A 12 -33.20 33.62 48.79
C ARG A 12 -32.53 33.75 47.41
N ARG A 13 -32.15 34.98 46.99
CA ARG A 13 -31.40 35.20 45.75
C ARG A 13 -30.00 34.56 45.77
N ARG A 14 -29.29 34.61 46.89
CA ARG A 14 -27.99 33.93 47.07
C ARG A 14 -28.14 32.40 47.02
N GLN A 15 -29.15 31.83 47.64
CA GLN A 15 -29.42 30.40 47.56
C GLN A 15 -29.84 29.95 46.15
N GLN A 16 -30.63 30.73 45.42
CA GLN A 16 -31.00 30.43 44.05
C GLN A 16 -29.81 30.52 43.10
N LYS A 17 -28.92 31.51 43.27
CA LYS A 17 -27.65 31.59 42.50
C LYS A 17 -26.72 30.42 42.80
N LYS A 18 -26.60 29.97 44.07
CA LYS A 18 -25.82 28.77 44.42
C LYS A 18 -26.39 27.49 43.78
N LYS A 19 -27.72 27.29 43.84
CA LYS A 19 -28.38 26.15 43.20
C LYS A 19 -28.24 26.18 41.66
N ARG A 20 -28.32 27.37 41.04
CA ARG A 20 -28.14 27.54 39.60
C ARG A 20 -26.67 27.25 39.17
N LYS A 21 -25.67 27.75 39.93
CA LYS A 21 -24.27 27.44 39.69
C LYS A 21 -24.01 25.92 39.82
N GLY A 22 -24.51 25.26 40.88
CA GLY A 22 -24.35 23.82 41.06
C GLY A 22 -24.98 23.00 39.93
N ARG A 23 -26.15 23.41 39.42
CA ARG A 23 -26.78 22.75 38.24
C ARG A 23 -25.94 22.92 36.98
N ILE A 24 -25.41 24.13 36.73
CA ILE A 24 -24.55 24.38 35.56
C ILE A 24 -23.25 23.55 35.66
N THR A 25 -22.63 23.53 36.83
CA THR A 25 -21.41 22.71 37.04
C THR A 25 -21.71 21.22 36.87
N PHE A 26 -22.85 20.72 37.33
CA PHE A 26 -23.25 19.33 37.13
C PHE A 26 -23.47 19.01 35.62
N ILE A 27 -24.13 19.91 34.86
CA ILE A 27 -24.33 19.77 33.43
C ILE A 27 -22.98 19.74 32.67
N LEU A 28 -22.04 20.62 33.06
CA LEU A 28 -20.71 20.65 32.44
C LEU A 28 -19.91 19.36 32.74
N ILE A 29 -19.95 18.84 33.95
CA ILE A 29 -19.31 17.57 34.30
C ILE A 29 -19.96 16.42 33.54
N PHE A 30 -21.28 16.40 33.42
CA PHE A 30 -21.99 15.36 32.67
C PHE A 30 -21.67 15.42 31.17
N LEU A 31 -21.61 16.62 30.59
CA LEU A 31 -21.19 16.83 29.20
C LEU A 31 -19.72 16.37 28.97
N PHE A 32 -18.84 16.70 29.89
CA PHE A 32 -17.43 16.25 29.84
C PHE A 32 -17.33 14.73 29.97
N ALA A 33 -18.13 14.10 30.84
CA ALA A 33 -18.20 12.65 30.95
C ALA A 33 -18.68 11.98 29.65
N ILE A 34 -19.73 12.56 29.01
CA ILE A 34 -20.19 12.06 27.69
C ILE A 34 -19.08 12.19 26.64
N ILE A 35 -18.42 13.34 26.56
CA ILE A 35 -17.31 13.55 25.63
C ILE A 35 -16.16 12.54 25.89
N ALA A 36 -15.85 12.29 27.15
CA ALA A 36 -14.84 11.30 27.53
C ALA A 36 -15.24 9.87 27.14
N ILE A 37 -16.52 9.47 27.37
CA ILE A 37 -17.04 8.15 27.00
C ILE A 37 -17.04 8.00 25.48
N VAL A 38 -17.53 9.01 24.75
CA VAL A 38 -17.53 9.02 23.29
C VAL A 38 -16.10 8.99 22.76
N GLY A 39 -15.20 9.78 23.33
CA GLY A 39 -13.78 9.80 22.97
C GLY A 39 -13.09 8.45 23.20
N THR A 40 -13.33 7.79 24.35
CA THR A 40 -12.77 6.45 24.64
C THR A 40 -13.37 5.36 23.74
N TYR A 41 -14.66 5.45 23.42
CA TYR A 41 -15.31 4.53 22.49
C TYR A 41 -14.68 4.63 21.07
N TYR A 42 -14.53 5.86 20.55
CA TYR A 42 -13.89 6.07 19.24
C TYR A 42 -12.42 5.69 19.27
N ALA A 43 -11.67 6.04 20.31
CA ALA A 43 -10.28 5.63 20.47
C ALA A 43 -10.11 4.10 20.51
N SER A 44 -10.99 3.39 21.22
CA SER A 44 -11.00 1.92 21.26
C SER A 44 -11.30 1.31 19.90
N LYS A 45 -12.27 1.87 19.16
CA LYS A 45 -12.62 1.41 17.80
C LYS A 45 -11.48 1.64 16.82
N ILE A 46 -10.81 2.79 16.88
CA ILE A 46 -9.65 3.14 16.08
C ILE A 46 -8.49 2.19 16.38
N ASN A 47 -8.18 1.98 17.65
CA ASN A 47 -7.09 1.05 18.07
C ASN A 47 -7.37 -0.39 17.61
N HIS A 48 -8.62 -0.84 17.67
CA HIS A 48 -8.98 -2.17 17.16
C HIS A 48 -8.75 -2.27 15.65
N THR A 49 -9.14 -1.27 14.88
CA THR A 49 -8.94 -1.22 13.42
C THR A 49 -7.45 -1.14 13.06
N ILE A 50 -6.68 -0.30 13.78
CA ILE A 50 -5.22 -0.20 13.62
C ILE A 50 -4.58 -1.57 13.80
N ASN A 51 -4.93 -2.30 14.87
CA ASN A 51 -4.37 -3.61 15.15
C ASN A 51 -4.73 -4.69 14.10
N LEU A 52 -5.87 -4.56 13.41
CA LEU A 52 -6.26 -5.46 12.33
C LEU A 52 -5.46 -5.21 11.05
N ILE A 53 -5.11 -3.96 10.76
CA ILE A 53 -4.42 -3.56 9.53
C ILE A 53 -2.91 -3.61 9.71
N THR A 54 -2.40 -3.21 10.89
CA THR A 54 -0.97 -3.07 11.14
C THR A 54 -0.37 -4.43 11.51
N GLN A 55 0.36 -5.01 10.59
CA GLN A 55 1.22 -6.17 10.84
C GLN A 55 2.66 -5.72 10.60
N GLY A 56 3.44 -5.56 11.65
CA GLY A 56 4.86 -5.29 11.53
C GLY A 56 5.55 -6.40 10.74
N VAL A 57 6.10 -6.07 9.60
CA VAL A 57 6.92 -6.96 8.80
C VAL A 57 8.32 -6.37 8.77
N GLY A 58 9.28 -7.17 9.23
CA GLY A 58 10.67 -6.71 9.39
C GLY A 58 11.00 -6.25 10.82
N ASN A 59 12.26 -5.88 11.01
CA ASN A 59 12.80 -5.49 12.34
C ASN A 59 12.64 -4.00 12.66
N ARG A 60 11.76 -3.27 11.92
CA ARG A 60 11.63 -1.82 12.11
C ARG A 60 10.68 -1.50 13.26
N THR A 61 11.11 -0.62 14.13
CA THR A 61 10.30 -0.09 15.22
C THR A 61 9.41 1.06 14.72
N GLU A 62 8.28 1.30 15.39
CA GLU A 62 7.41 2.45 15.11
C GLU A 62 8.17 3.78 15.24
N GLN A 63 9.16 3.85 16.14
CA GLN A 63 10.00 5.03 16.32
C GLN A 63 10.85 5.32 15.08
N GLU A 64 11.48 4.30 14.48
CA GLU A 64 12.24 4.44 13.22
C GLU A 64 11.35 4.87 12.06
N ALA A 65 10.15 4.33 11.95
CA ALA A 65 9.16 4.73 10.96
C ALA A 65 8.78 6.22 11.12
N ASN A 66 8.54 6.66 12.34
CA ASN A 66 8.23 8.05 12.65
C ASN A 66 9.39 9.00 12.31
N GLU A 67 10.64 8.60 12.55
CA GLU A 67 11.83 9.39 12.21
C GLU A 67 12.02 9.53 10.69
N ILE A 68 11.76 8.48 9.93
CA ILE A 68 11.81 8.52 8.46
C ILE A 68 10.85 9.57 7.93
N ILE A 69 9.60 9.55 8.40
CA ILE A 69 8.55 10.45 7.95
C ILE A 69 8.86 11.90 8.39
N LYS A 70 9.23 12.10 9.66
CA LYS A 70 9.56 13.42 10.22
C LYS A 70 10.72 14.10 9.50
N ASN A 71 11.71 13.33 9.09
CA ASN A 71 12.91 13.86 8.42
C ASN A 71 12.76 13.90 6.89
N ALA A 72 11.57 13.64 6.34
CA ALA A 72 11.29 13.64 4.90
C ALA A 72 12.32 12.82 4.10
N LYS A 73 12.76 11.67 4.63
CA LYS A 73 13.72 10.81 3.96
C LYS A 73 13.10 10.18 2.71
N PRO A 74 13.88 9.95 1.64
CA PRO A 74 13.41 9.11 0.54
C PRO A 74 13.05 7.71 1.04
N ILE A 75 11.97 7.12 0.50
CA ILE A 75 11.42 5.83 0.95
C ILE A 75 11.12 4.89 -0.21
N ASN A 76 11.15 3.60 0.10
CA ASN A 76 10.61 2.52 -0.72
C ASN A 76 9.35 1.96 -0.06
N VAL A 77 8.26 1.89 -0.82
CA VAL A 77 7.00 1.25 -0.40
C VAL A 77 6.71 0.08 -1.34
N LEU A 78 6.65 -1.14 -0.80
CA LEU A 78 6.29 -2.33 -1.58
C LEU A 78 4.78 -2.53 -1.55
N LEU A 79 4.15 -2.51 -2.73
CA LEU A 79 2.73 -2.73 -2.91
C LEU A 79 2.52 -4.17 -3.39
N LEU A 80 1.73 -4.94 -2.64
CA LEU A 80 1.46 -6.35 -2.90
C LEU A 80 -0.03 -6.55 -3.17
N GLY A 81 -0.36 -7.04 -4.37
CA GLY A 81 -1.69 -7.54 -4.71
C GLY A 81 -1.75 -9.05 -4.54
N ILE A 82 -2.59 -9.54 -3.62
CA ILE A 82 -2.69 -10.95 -3.28
C ILE A 82 -3.89 -11.59 -3.96
N ASP A 83 -3.64 -12.66 -4.71
CA ASP A 83 -4.68 -13.54 -5.20
C ASP A 83 -4.94 -14.65 -4.18
N ASN A 84 -5.95 -14.46 -3.33
CA ASN A 84 -6.29 -15.34 -2.22
C ASN A 84 -7.67 -15.96 -2.30
N GLY A 85 -8.42 -15.75 -3.36
CA GLY A 85 -9.82 -16.14 -3.29
C GLY A 85 -10.52 -16.51 -4.59
N ALA A 86 -9.97 -16.20 -5.74
CA ALA A 86 -10.52 -16.69 -6.98
C ALA A 86 -10.29 -18.20 -7.08
N TYR A 87 -11.35 -18.97 -7.31
CA TYR A 87 -11.29 -20.42 -7.51
C TYR A 87 -11.05 -21.27 -6.24
N GLY A 88 -11.53 -20.83 -5.08
CA GLY A 88 -11.49 -21.63 -3.84
C GLY A 88 -10.14 -21.69 -3.13
N ARG A 89 -9.19 -20.82 -3.51
CA ARG A 89 -7.95 -20.63 -2.75
C ARG A 89 -8.23 -19.85 -1.47
N THR A 90 -7.55 -20.23 -0.39
CA THR A 90 -7.62 -19.53 0.89
C THR A 90 -6.49 -18.49 1.01
N GLU A 91 -6.56 -17.57 1.98
CA GLU A 91 -5.44 -16.65 2.26
C GLU A 91 -4.13 -17.37 2.55
N GLU A 92 -4.18 -18.59 3.08
CA GLU A 92 -3.00 -19.39 3.39
C GLU A 92 -2.26 -19.83 2.13
N ASP A 93 -3.00 -20.07 1.03
CA ASP A 93 -2.45 -20.52 -0.25
C ASP A 93 -2.28 -19.38 -1.27
N GLY A 94 -2.48 -18.13 -0.86
CA GLY A 94 -2.40 -16.96 -1.73
C GLY A 94 -1.01 -16.73 -2.34
N ARG A 95 -0.97 -16.01 -3.48
CA ARG A 95 0.26 -15.58 -4.17
C ARG A 95 0.26 -14.08 -4.37
N SER A 96 1.43 -13.47 -4.28
CA SER A 96 1.61 -12.06 -4.63
C SER A 96 1.69 -11.91 -6.16
N ASP A 97 0.53 -11.87 -6.81
CA ASP A 97 0.44 -11.83 -8.28
C ASP A 97 0.62 -10.41 -8.85
N THR A 98 0.63 -9.39 -8.00
CA THR A 98 1.02 -8.03 -8.32
C THR A 98 2.06 -7.57 -7.31
N MET A 99 3.20 -7.13 -7.79
CA MET A 99 4.28 -6.56 -6.97
C MET A 99 4.77 -5.27 -7.62
N LEU A 100 4.60 -4.16 -6.91
CA LEU A 100 5.01 -2.84 -7.36
C LEU A 100 5.90 -2.20 -6.29
N LEU A 101 7.06 -1.68 -6.68
CA LEU A 101 7.92 -0.92 -5.80
C LEU A 101 7.77 0.57 -6.10
N LEU A 102 7.22 1.31 -5.15
CA LEU A 102 7.08 2.75 -5.20
C LEU A 102 8.23 3.40 -4.43
N THR A 103 9.18 3.99 -5.15
CA THR A 103 10.28 4.76 -4.59
C THR A 103 9.93 6.24 -4.64
N ILE A 104 10.01 6.94 -3.50
CA ILE A 104 9.58 8.34 -3.39
C ILE A 104 10.70 9.17 -2.78
N ASN A 105 11.08 10.24 -3.46
CA ASN A 105 11.97 11.27 -2.91
C ASN A 105 11.20 12.60 -2.77
N PRO A 106 10.80 12.97 -1.55
CA PRO A 106 10.02 14.19 -1.33
C PRO A 106 10.83 15.47 -1.57
N THR A 107 12.15 15.44 -1.30
CA THR A 107 13.05 16.59 -1.51
C THR A 107 13.21 16.90 -2.99
N GLN A 108 13.41 15.87 -3.82
CA GLN A 108 13.52 16.02 -5.26
C GLN A 108 12.15 16.18 -5.94
N LYS A 109 11.06 15.95 -5.21
CA LYS A 109 9.69 15.88 -5.73
C LYS A 109 9.60 14.90 -6.90
N LYS A 110 10.19 13.72 -6.77
CA LYS A 110 10.20 12.67 -7.79
C LYS A 110 9.85 11.32 -7.18
N SER A 111 9.17 10.52 -7.97
CA SER A 111 8.89 9.14 -7.61
C SER A 111 8.96 8.22 -8.82
N GLN A 112 9.11 6.93 -8.54
CA GLN A 112 9.09 5.86 -9.55
C GLN A 112 8.24 4.71 -9.06
N LEU A 113 7.32 4.25 -9.90
CA LEU A 113 6.53 3.04 -9.70
C LEU A 113 7.07 1.95 -10.63
N LEU A 114 7.81 1.01 -10.05
CA LEU A 114 8.43 -0.12 -10.73
C LEU A 114 7.55 -1.36 -10.63
N SER A 115 7.16 -1.95 -11.76
CA SER A 115 6.56 -3.28 -11.78
C SER A 115 7.63 -4.36 -11.67
N ILE A 116 7.43 -5.30 -10.75
CA ILE A 116 8.26 -6.49 -10.56
C ILE A 116 7.46 -7.68 -11.07
N PRO A 117 7.88 -8.35 -12.15
CA PRO A 117 7.14 -9.49 -12.68
C PRO A 117 7.04 -10.63 -11.64
N ARG A 118 5.87 -11.20 -11.51
CA ARG A 118 5.58 -12.23 -10.49
C ARG A 118 6.37 -13.52 -10.70
N ASP A 119 6.70 -13.82 -11.95
CA ASP A 119 7.42 -15.02 -12.38
C ASP A 119 8.94 -14.84 -12.35
N THR A 120 9.46 -13.71 -11.80
CA THR A 120 10.89 -13.42 -11.69
C THR A 120 11.61 -14.54 -10.95
N TYR A 121 12.58 -15.17 -11.62
CA TYR A 121 13.44 -16.20 -11.02
C TYR A 121 14.45 -15.56 -10.08
N THR A 122 14.32 -15.84 -8.80
CA THR A 122 15.20 -15.25 -7.76
C THR A 122 15.30 -16.17 -6.56
N GLU A 123 16.25 -15.89 -5.67
CA GLU A 123 16.32 -16.55 -4.37
C GLU A 123 15.12 -16.13 -3.51
N ILE A 124 14.42 -17.11 -2.97
CA ILE A 124 13.39 -16.92 -1.96
C ILE A 124 14.08 -16.90 -0.60
N VAL A 125 14.33 -15.69 -0.10
CA VAL A 125 15.08 -15.47 1.14
C VAL A 125 14.34 -16.04 2.33
N GLY A 126 15.00 -16.96 3.04
CA GLY A 126 14.41 -17.71 4.17
C GLY A 126 14.02 -19.15 3.80
N ALA A 127 13.61 -19.41 2.56
CA ALA A 127 13.35 -20.76 2.08
C ALA A 127 14.61 -21.46 1.52
N LYS A 128 15.68 -20.68 1.22
CA LYS A 128 16.94 -21.16 0.64
C LYS A 128 16.76 -21.91 -0.69
N ILE A 129 15.83 -21.48 -1.50
CA ILE A 129 15.54 -22.01 -2.83
C ILE A 129 15.51 -20.87 -3.84
N TYR A 130 15.69 -21.21 -5.12
CA TYR A 130 15.40 -20.31 -6.24
C TYR A 130 14.06 -20.72 -6.85
N ASP A 131 13.15 -19.76 -6.99
CA ASP A 131 11.82 -19.99 -7.53
C ASP A 131 11.23 -18.67 -8.06
N LYS A 132 9.97 -18.70 -8.53
CA LYS A 132 9.22 -17.50 -8.87
C LYS A 132 9.03 -16.63 -7.63
N LEU A 133 9.28 -15.34 -7.76
CA LEU A 133 9.19 -14.38 -6.65
C LEU A 133 7.80 -14.40 -5.96
N ASN A 134 6.71 -14.60 -6.72
CA ASN A 134 5.36 -14.65 -6.15
C ASN A 134 5.13 -15.86 -5.22
N HIS A 135 5.93 -16.93 -5.35
CA HIS A 135 5.86 -18.08 -4.44
C HIS A 135 6.39 -17.76 -3.04
N ALA A 136 7.22 -16.70 -2.89
CA ALA A 136 7.66 -16.23 -1.58
C ALA A 136 6.49 -15.95 -0.63
N TYR A 137 5.37 -15.47 -1.17
CA TYR A 137 4.17 -15.23 -0.36
C TYR A 137 3.56 -16.52 0.22
N ALA A 138 3.51 -17.58 -0.57
CA ALA A 138 3.02 -18.89 -0.10
C ALA A 138 3.92 -19.48 1.00
N TYR A 139 5.25 -19.28 0.91
CA TYR A 139 6.22 -19.79 1.89
C TYR A 139 6.27 -18.99 3.19
N GLY A 140 6.18 -17.66 3.14
CA GLY A 140 6.39 -16.83 4.33
C GLY A 140 5.70 -15.47 4.30
N LYS A 141 4.58 -15.37 3.57
CA LYS A 141 3.73 -14.18 3.47
C LYS A 141 4.53 -12.92 3.03
N ALA A 142 4.07 -11.75 3.42
CA ALA A 142 4.71 -10.48 3.04
C ALA A 142 6.18 -10.40 3.46
N THR A 143 6.54 -10.93 4.63
CA THR A 143 7.93 -10.91 5.14
C THR A 143 8.90 -11.54 4.16
N MET A 144 8.58 -12.70 3.64
CA MET A 144 9.47 -13.41 2.73
C MET A 144 9.53 -12.75 1.36
N VAL A 145 8.43 -12.17 0.88
CA VAL A 145 8.42 -11.35 -0.35
C VAL A 145 9.33 -10.13 -0.19
N ILE A 146 9.18 -9.38 0.92
CA ILE A 146 10.00 -8.20 1.22
C ILE A 146 11.48 -8.56 1.23
N ASN A 147 11.87 -9.56 2.01
CA ASN A 147 13.28 -9.98 2.11
C ASN A 147 13.85 -10.40 0.74
N SER A 148 13.04 -11.06 -0.09
CA SER A 148 13.45 -11.48 -1.44
C SER A 148 13.60 -10.29 -2.40
N VAL A 149 12.70 -9.30 -2.33
CA VAL A 149 12.78 -8.05 -3.11
C VAL A 149 13.96 -7.19 -2.65
N GLU A 150 14.19 -7.08 -1.35
CA GLU A 150 15.34 -6.36 -0.79
C GLU A 150 16.65 -6.95 -1.30
N LYS A 151 16.77 -8.29 -1.31
CA LYS A 151 17.93 -8.99 -1.86
C LYS A 151 18.03 -8.81 -3.37
N LEU A 152 16.90 -8.91 -4.10
CA LEU A 152 16.85 -8.77 -5.55
C LEU A 152 17.37 -7.41 -6.03
N PHE A 153 17.12 -6.33 -5.32
CA PHE A 153 17.51 -4.97 -5.70
C PHE A 153 18.63 -4.36 -4.85
N ASP A 154 19.18 -5.09 -3.89
CA ASP A 154 20.17 -4.58 -2.93
C ASP A 154 19.70 -3.25 -2.30
N THR A 155 18.45 -3.20 -1.82
CA THR A 155 17.84 -2.02 -1.24
C THR A 155 16.85 -2.39 -0.14
N ALA A 156 16.71 -1.54 0.88
CA ALA A 156 15.74 -1.75 1.93
C ALA A 156 14.34 -1.31 1.47
N ILE A 157 13.32 -2.02 1.95
CA ILE A 157 11.90 -1.64 1.85
C ILE A 157 11.50 -0.95 3.14
N ASP A 158 11.05 0.30 3.05
CA ASP A 158 10.71 1.11 4.22
C ASP A 158 9.31 0.82 4.74
N PHE A 159 8.37 0.60 3.84
CA PHE A 159 6.99 0.25 4.16
C PHE A 159 6.44 -0.74 3.15
N TYR A 160 5.38 -1.45 3.55
CA TYR A 160 4.60 -2.22 2.59
C TYR A 160 3.10 -1.96 2.74
N VAL A 161 2.38 -2.22 1.66
CA VAL A 161 0.91 -2.26 1.63
C VAL A 161 0.51 -3.51 0.88
N GLN A 162 -0.28 -4.35 1.52
CA GLN A 162 -0.86 -5.56 0.94
C GLN A 162 -2.36 -5.39 0.79
N ILE A 163 -2.89 -5.75 -0.36
CA ILE A 163 -4.32 -5.73 -0.65
C ILE A 163 -4.70 -7.01 -1.40
N ASN A 164 -5.84 -7.61 -1.07
CA ASN A 164 -6.40 -8.71 -1.85
C ASN A 164 -7.42 -8.19 -2.89
N MET A 165 -7.99 -9.09 -3.70
CA MET A 165 -8.92 -8.70 -4.78
C MET A 165 -10.18 -8.02 -4.24
N GLU A 166 -10.76 -8.52 -3.16
CA GLU A 166 -11.94 -7.95 -2.52
C GLU A 166 -11.62 -6.56 -1.93
N GLY A 167 -10.44 -6.42 -1.31
CA GLY A 167 -9.95 -5.14 -0.82
C GLY A 167 -9.75 -4.09 -1.92
N LEU A 168 -9.32 -4.49 -3.10
CA LEU A 168 -9.23 -3.57 -4.23
C LEU A 168 -10.62 -3.05 -4.63
N ILE A 169 -11.62 -3.92 -4.70
CA ILE A 169 -13.01 -3.55 -4.99
C ILE A 169 -13.51 -2.56 -3.93
N GLU A 170 -13.43 -2.96 -2.64
CA GLU A 170 -13.87 -2.12 -1.52
C GLU A 170 -13.15 -0.76 -1.48
N PHE A 171 -11.84 -0.77 -1.79
CA PHE A 171 -11.04 0.46 -1.75
C PHE A 171 -11.45 1.44 -2.85
N VAL A 172 -11.61 0.95 -4.08
CA VAL A 172 -12.06 1.78 -5.21
C VAL A 172 -13.46 2.33 -4.96
N ASP A 173 -14.38 1.51 -4.44
CA ASP A 173 -15.74 1.96 -4.13
C ASP A 173 -15.76 2.97 -2.98
N ALA A 174 -14.97 2.76 -1.94
CA ALA A 174 -14.87 3.66 -0.78
C ALA A 174 -14.29 5.05 -1.13
N VAL A 175 -13.45 5.15 -2.18
CA VAL A 175 -12.96 6.45 -2.69
C VAL A 175 -13.89 7.07 -3.74
N GLY A 176 -15.05 6.44 -4.02
CA GLY A 176 -16.04 6.92 -4.99
C GLY A 176 -15.67 6.63 -6.45
N GLY A 177 -14.91 5.57 -6.69
CA GLY A 177 -14.42 5.18 -8.02
C GLY A 177 -13.14 5.90 -8.43
N ILE A 178 -12.55 5.42 -9.52
CA ILE A 178 -11.34 5.99 -10.14
C ILE A 178 -11.55 6.29 -11.61
N GLU A 179 -10.95 7.36 -12.11
CA GLU A 179 -10.96 7.69 -13.53
C GLU A 179 -9.77 7.03 -14.23
N VAL A 180 -10.05 6.15 -15.19
CA VAL A 180 -9.02 5.48 -15.98
C VAL A 180 -9.19 5.77 -17.47
N THR A 181 -8.07 5.89 -18.17
CA THR A 181 -8.04 5.93 -19.64
C THR A 181 -7.50 4.60 -20.13
N SER A 182 -8.32 3.85 -20.90
CA SER A 182 -7.88 2.54 -21.37
C SER A 182 -6.79 2.66 -22.45
N PRO A 183 -5.67 1.91 -22.34
CA PRO A 183 -4.60 1.91 -23.34
C PRO A 183 -4.93 1.08 -24.58
N LEU A 184 -6.02 0.29 -24.55
CA LEU A 184 -6.50 -0.52 -25.68
C LEU A 184 -8.00 -0.79 -25.55
N THR A 185 -8.64 -1.20 -26.65
CA THR A 185 -10.02 -1.67 -26.62
C THR A 185 -10.08 -3.16 -26.32
N PHE A 186 -10.83 -3.56 -25.28
CA PHE A 186 -11.02 -4.97 -24.92
C PHE A 186 -12.35 -5.21 -24.20
N ASN A 187 -12.80 -6.46 -24.20
CA ASN A 187 -13.92 -6.92 -23.38
C ASN A 187 -13.42 -7.96 -22.38
N TYR A 188 -13.77 -7.80 -21.12
CA TYR A 188 -13.42 -8.77 -20.09
C TYR A 188 -14.56 -8.90 -19.08
N GLU A 189 -15.04 -10.14 -18.88
CA GLU A 189 -16.15 -10.46 -17.96
C GLU A 189 -17.36 -9.53 -18.15
N ASN A 190 -17.85 -9.40 -19.42
CA ASN A 190 -18.99 -8.57 -19.83
C ASN A 190 -18.81 -7.04 -19.61
N ARG A 191 -17.58 -6.56 -19.42
CA ARG A 191 -17.24 -5.15 -19.38
C ARG A 191 -16.35 -4.77 -20.56
N THR A 192 -16.76 -3.76 -21.34
CA THR A 192 -15.98 -3.24 -22.45
C THR A 192 -15.26 -1.97 -22.03
N PHE A 193 -13.96 -1.91 -22.31
CA PHE A 193 -13.12 -0.72 -22.20
C PHE A 193 -12.69 -0.29 -23.60
N ILE A 194 -12.72 1.01 -23.87
CA ILE A 194 -12.44 1.57 -25.20
C ILE A 194 -11.14 2.36 -25.14
N GLU A 195 -10.22 2.08 -26.06
CA GLU A 195 -8.93 2.78 -26.18
C GLU A 195 -9.11 4.30 -26.22
N GLY A 196 -8.28 5.01 -25.41
CA GLY A 196 -8.28 6.47 -25.33
C GLY A 196 -9.50 7.08 -24.61
N LYS A 197 -10.51 6.28 -24.27
CA LYS A 197 -11.67 6.76 -23.53
C LYS A 197 -11.36 6.79 -22.03
N THR A 198 -11.56 7.97 -21.44
CA THR A 198 -11.52 8.13 -19.96
C THR A 198 -12.91 7.87 -19.39
N GLU A 199 -13.01 7.04 -18.38
CA GLU A 199 -14.26 6.74 -17.68
C GLU A 199 -14.03 6.55 -16.18
N LEU A 200 -15.03 6.98 -15.39
CA LEU A 200 -15.10 6.66 -13.96
C LEU A 200 -15.57 5.22 -13.82
N ILE A 201 -14.78 4.42 -13.13
CA ILE A 201 -15.06 3.00 -12.92
C ILE A 201 -15.16 2.68 -11.43
N ASP A 202 -16.04 1.75 -11.09
CA ASP A 202 -16.23 1.15 -9.77
C ASP A 202 -15.18 0.07 -9.48
N GLY A 203 -15.24 -0.50 -8.27
CA GLY A 203 -14.28 -1.50 -7.81
C GLY A 203 -14.25 -2.76 -8.66
N GLU A 204 -15.43 -3.28 -9.01
CA GLU A 204 -15.55 -4.45 -9.89
C GLU A 204 -14.96 -4.21 -11.28
N SER A 205 -15.23 -3.05 -11.87
CA SER A 205 -14.66 -2.66 -13.15
C SER A 205 -13.16 -2.43 -13.07
N ALA A 206 -12.65 -1.86 -11.96
CA ALA A 206 -11.23 -1.68 -11.73
C ALA A 206 -10.50 -3.02 -11.61
N LEU A 207 -11.09 -4.00 -10.92
CA LEU A 207 -10.55 -5.36 -10.84
C LEU A 207 -10.49 -6.01 -12.24
N ARG A 208 -11.57 -5.93 -13.02
CA ARG A 208 -11.61 -6.45 -14.41
C ARG A 208 -10.55 -5.78 -15.28
N PHE A 209 -10.43 -4.46 -15.20
CA PHE A 209 -9.43 -3.69 -15.94
C PHE A 209 -7.99 -4.13 -15.61
N ALA A 210 -7.71 -4.38 -14.34
CA ALA A 210 -6.39 -4.81 -13.86
C ALA A 210 -6.07 -6.29 -14.17
N ARG A 211 -7.08 -7.16 -14.34
CA ARG A 211 -6.88 -8.62 -14.50
C ARG A 211 -6.78 -9.10 -15.93
N MET A 212 -7.39 -8.42 -16.90
CA MET A 212 -7.37 -8.84 -18.30
C MET A 212 -5.93 -9.05 -18.78
N ARG A 213 -5.68 -10.15 -19.48
CA ARG A 213 -4.34 -10.55 -19.94
C ARG A 213 -4.36 -11.14 -21.34
N TYR A 214 -5.29 -12.05 -21.63
CA TYR A 214 -5.23 -12.90 -22.82
C TYR A 214 -5.50 -12.16 -24.12
N ASP A 215 -6.34 -11.12 -24.09
CA ASP A 215 -6.66 -10.30 -25.25
C ASP A 215 -5.74 -9.08 -25.41
N ASP A 216 -4.69 -8.98 -24.57
CA ASP A 216 -3.70 -7.93 -24.66
C ASP A 216 -2.56 -8.34 -25.58
N PRO A 217 -2.24 -7.58 -26.64
CA PRO A 217 -1.10 -7.85 -27.52
C PRO A 217 0.23 -7.92 -26.76
N ASP A 218 0.37 -7.14 -25.67
CA ASP A 218 1.55 -7.12 -24.81
C ASP A 218 1.49 -8.18 -23.70
N GLY A 219 0.43 -8.99 -23.64
CA GLY A 219 0.26 -10.08 -22.67
C GLY A 219 0.38 -9.61 -21.21
N ASP A 220 1.35 -10.16 -20.49
CA ASP A 220 1.55 -9.83 -19.08
C ASP A 220 2.06 -8.41 -18.84
N TYR A 221 2.84 -7.83 -19.75
CA TYR A 221 3.28 -6.43 -19.67
C TYR A 221 2.10 -5.44 -19.77
N GLY A 222 1.15 -5.71 -20.66
CA GLY A 222 -0.06 -4.92 -20.78
C GLY A 222 -0.92 -4.98 -19.51
N ARG A 223 -1.03 -6.16 -18.89
CA ARG A 223 -1.68 -6.32 -17.59
C ARG A 223 -0.98 -5.48 -16.52
N GLN A 224 0.33 -5.57 -16.39
CA GLN A 224 1.12 -4.77 -15.45
C GLN A 224 0.96 -3.26 -15.68
N LYS A 225 0.87 -2.82 -16.94
CA LYS A 225 0.58 -1.42 -17.29
C LYS A 225 -0.77 -0.96 -16.74
N ARG A 226 -1.83 -1.76 -16.91
CA ARG A 226 -3.15 -1.44 -16.36
C ARG A 226 -3.19 -1.47 -14.83
N GLN A 227 -2.48 -2.40 -14.20
CA GLN A 227 -2.31 -2.41 -12.74
C GLN A 227 -1.68 -1.11 -12.24
N ARG A 228 -0.61 -0.63 -12.90
CA ARG A 228 0.00 0.66 -12.55
C ARG A 228 -0.99 1.83 -12.68
N ILE A 229 -1.81 1.86 -13.77
CA ILE A 229 -2.83 2.89 -13.95
C ILE A 229 -3.82 2.89 -12.77
N VAL A 230 -4.30 1.73 -12.36
CA VAL A 230 -5.23 1.62 -11.20
C VAL A 230 -4.57 2.13 -9.93
N ILE A 231 -3.34 1.72 -9.64
CA ILE A 231 -2.61 2.15 -8.43
C ILE A 231 -2.32 3.66 -8.47
N GLU A 232 -1.91 4.21 -9.62
CA GLU A 232 -1.69 5.66 -9.80
C GLU A 232 -2.97 6.45 -9.46
N LYS A 233 -4.11 6.01 -9.99
CA LYS A 233 -5.39 6.66 -9.75
C LYS A 233 -5.88 6.52 -8.30
N LEU A 234 -5.60 5.40 -7.65
CA LEU A 234 -5.86 5.23 -6.21
C LEU A 234 -4.98 6.17 -5.37
N VAL A 235 -3.69 6.29 -5.70
CA VAL A 235 -2.77 7.20 -5.00
C VAL A 235 -3.24 8.65 -5.18
N GLU A 236 -3.62 9.07 -6.39
CA GLU A 236 -4.20 10.40 -6.64
C GLU A 236 -5.44 10.67 -5.76
N LYS A 237 -6.35 9.71 -5.66
CA LYS A 237 -7.55 9.81 -4.81
C LYS A 237 -7.19 9.91 -3.33
N LEU A 238 -6.27 9.08 -2.84
CA LEU A 238 -5.78 9.16 -1.45
C LEU A 238 -5.14 10.51 -1.14
N MET A 239 -4.37 11.05 -2.06
CA MET A 239 -3.75 12.37 -1.90
C MET A 239 -4.77 13.51 -1.90
N SER A 240 -5.98 13.29 -2.43
CA SER A 240 -7.06 14.29 -2.42
C SER A 240 -7.80 14.41 -1.08
N PHE A 241 -7.71 13.42 -0.19
CA PHE A 241 -8.37 13.50 1.12
C PHE A 241 -7.85 14.67 1.95
N SER A 242 -8.79 15.48 2.49
CA SER A 242 -8.46 16.70 3.24
C SER A 242 -8.35 16.47 4.75
N SER A 243 -8.83 15.33 5.27
CA SER A 243 -8.87 15.08 6.71
C SER A 243 -8.48 13.64 7.06
N ILE A 244 -7.96 13.47 8.29
CA ILE A 244 -7.66 12.17 8.86
C ILE A 244 -8.94 11.32 9.04
N THR A 245 -10.08 11.95 9.31
CA THR A 245 -11.35 11.27 9.52
C THR A 245 -11.81 10.53 8.25
N ASN A 246 -11.66 11.14 7.08
CA ASN A 246 -12.00 10.50 5.81
C ASN A 246 -11.10 9.29 5.55
N PHE A 247 -9.80 9.41 5.87
CA PHE A 247 -8.86 8.32 5.76
C PHE A 247 -9.17 7.18 6.74
N GLU A 248 -9.53 7.50 7.99
CA GLU A 248 -9.94 6.49 8.98
C GLU A 248 -11.22 5.76 8.56
N GLN A 249 -12.20 6.47 7.99
CA GLN A 249 -13.41 5.84 7.45
C GLN A 249 -13.09 4.87 6.31
N LEU A 250 -12.21 5.27 5.41
CA LEU A 250 -11.73 4.41 4.34
C LEU A 250 -11.01 3.17 4.90
N MET A 251 -10.06 3.35 5.82
CA MET A 251 -9.34 2.23 6.42
C MET A 251 -10.26 1.27 7.18
N ASN A 252 -11.28 1.79 7.85
CA ASN A 252 -12.29 0.96 8.50
C ASN A 252 -13.08 0.10 7.49
N ALA A 253 -13.42 0.64 6.33
CA ALA A 253 -14.13 -0.08 5.28
C ALA A 253 -13.29 -1.25 4.72
N VAL A 254 -11.99 -1.05 4.52
CA VAL A 254 -11.09 -2.04 3.87
C VAL A 254 -10.24 -2.85 4.84
N SER A 255 -10.43 -2.68 6.17
CA SER A 255 -9.54 -3.20 7.21
C SER A 255 -9.31 -4.71 7.20
N LYS A 256 -10.26 -5.48 6.70
CA LYS A 256 -10.17 -6.94 6.62
C LYS A 256 -9.28 -7.41 5.46
N ASN A 257 -9.15 -6.58 4.45
CA ASN A 257 -8.60 -6.91 3.14
C ASN A 257 -7.29 -6.15 2.83
N VAL A 258 -6.86 -5.25 3.74
CA VAL A 258 -5.62 -4.47 3.62
C VAL A 258 -4.73 -4.71 4.84
N LYS A 259 -3.43 -4.95 4.62
CA LYS A 259 -2.40 -5.04 5.67
C LYS A 259 -1.24 -4.12 5.33
N THR A 260 -0.69 -3.45 6.34
CA THR A 260 0.43 -2.52 6.16
C THR A 260 1.21 -2.35 7.46
N ASP A 261 2.48 -1.93 7.37
CA ASP A 261 3.29 -1.45 8.49
C ASP A 261 3.42 0.08 8.52
N VAL A 262 2.69 0.78 7.63
CA VAL A 262 2.59 2.25 7.67
C VAL A 262 1.89 2.67 8.96
N PRO A 263 2.50 3.53 9.81
CA PRO A 263 1.85 4.02 11.02
C PRO A 263 0.62 4.87 10.66
N ILE A 264 -0.58 4.38 10.97
CA ILE A 264 -1.84 5.05 10.59
C ILE A 264 -1.90 6.47 11.17
N GLY A 265 -1.39 6.68 12.38
CA GLY A 265 -1.29 8.01 12.98
C GLY A 265 -0.41 9.00 12.21
N GLN A 266 0.46 8.53 11.33
CA GLN A 266 1.36 9.35 10.52
C GLN A 266 0.89 9.57 9.08
N VAL A 267 -0.26 9.04 8.69
CA VAL A 267 -0.73 9.10 7.30
C VAL A 267 -0.87 10.54 6.78
N MET A 268 -1.33 11.46 7.63
CA MET A 268 -1.43 12.89 7.23
C MET A 268 -0.05 13.54 7.11
N ALA A 269 0.91 13.16 7.95
CA ALA A 269 2.29 13.61 7.82
C ALA A 269 2.94 13.04 6.55
N LEU A 270 2.74 11.75 6.28
CA LEU A 270 3.14 11.10 5.02
C LEU A 270 2.54 11.84 3.82
N LYS A 271 1.23 12.05 3.81
CA LYS A 271 0.57 12.79 2.73
C LYS A 271 1.22 14.15 2.53
N ASN A 272 1.30 14.98 3.57
CA ASN A 272 1.81 16.35 3.45
C ASN A 272 3.26 16.39 2.95
N THR A 273 4.09 15.42 3.36
CA THR A 273 5.50 15.34 3.00
C THR A 273 5.72 14.79 1.58
N TYR A 274 5.01 13.72 1.21
CA TYR A 274 5.31 12.95 0.01
C TYR A 274 4.39 13.24 -1.19
N SER A 275 3.19 13.83 -0.99
CA SER A 275 2.27 14.12 -2.09
C SER A 275 2.85 14.95 -3.22
N PRO A 276 3.77 15.93 -3.00
CA PRO A 276 4.35 16.67 -4.12
C PRO A 276 5.19 15.82 -5.08
N ALA A 277 5.68 14.66 -4.62
CA ALA A 277 6.41 13.71 -5.45
C ALA A 277 5.51 12.70 -6.17
N LEU A 278 4.22 12.63 -5.81
CA LEU A 278 3.25 11.62 -6.28
C LEU A 278 2.26 12.19 -7.31
N THR A 279 2.50 13.37 -7.85
CA THR A 279 1.70 13.91 -8.96
C THR A 279 2.03 13.16 -10.26
N SER A 280 1.10 13.12 -11.21
CA SER A 280 1.31 12.47 -12.51
C SER A 280 2.53 12.98 -13.28
N GLU A 281 2.92 14.25 -13.07
CA GLU A 281 4.12 14.85 -13.68
C GLU A 281 5.43 14.36 -13.03
N ASN A 282 5.38 13.98 -11.76
CA ASN A 282 6.53 13.62 -10.93
C ASN A 282 6.69 12.10 -10.72
N LEU A 283 5.66 11.33 -11.05
CA LEU A 283 5.64 9.87 -10.96
C LEU A 283 6.04 9.24 -12.29
N SER A 284 7.23 8.68 -12.35
CA SER A 284 7.68 7.87 -13.49
C SER A 284 7.23 6.42 -13.33
N GLN A 285 6.87 5.77 -14.43
CA GLN A 285 6.58 4.34 -14.46
C GLN A 285 7.78 3.58 -15.03
N ALA A 286 8.11 2.45 -14.42
CA ALA A 286 9.19 1.57 -14.85
C ALA A 286 8.75 0.10 -14.80
N PHE A 287 9.45 -0.72 -15.58
CA PHE A 287 9.31 -2.18 -15.55
C PHE A 287 10.70 -2.80 -15.76
N MET A 288 10.89 -4.03 -15.29
CA MET A 288 12.10 -4.78 -15.57
C MET A 288 11.99 -5.39 -16.96
N ASP A 289 13.07 -5.25 -17.74
CA ASP A 289 13.21 -5.95 -19.01
C ASP A 289 13.70 -7.37 -18.71
N GLU A 290 12.83 -8.36 -18.86
CA GLU A 290 13.10 -9.75 -18.52
C GLU A 290 13.05 -10.63 -19.76
N ARG A 291 13.88 -11.67 -19.74
CA ARG A 291 13.87 -12.74 -20.75
C ARG A 291 13.06 -13.92 -20.24
N GLN A 292 12.55 -14.72 -21.17
CA GLN A 292 11.92 -15.99 -20.85
C GLN A 292 13.00 -17.01 -20.46
N LEU A 293 12.75 -17.75 -19.39
CA LEU A 293 13.57 -18.86 -18.94
C LEU A 293 12.69 -20.09 -18.73
N LEU A 294 13.01 -21.20 -19.39
CA LEU A 294 12.35 -22.48 -19.19
C LEU A 294 13.30 -23.39 -18.42
N LEU A 295 12.90 -23.81 -17.24
CA LEU A 295 13.64 -24.76 -16.41
C LEU A 295 12.83 -26.05 -16.25
N LYS A 296 13.49 -27.20 -16.22
CA LYS A 296 12.84 -28.47 -15.90
C LYS A 296 12.69 -28.61 -14.39
N ASN A 297 11.50 -28.93 -13.94
CA ASN A 297 11.26 -29.32 -12.56
C ASN A 297 11.77 -30.77 -12.30
N ASN A 298 11.65 -31.24 -11.06
CA ASN A 298 12.09 -32.59 -10.66
C ASN A 298 11.34 -33.71 -11.39
N GLU A 299 10.20 -33.42 -12.01
CA GLU A 299 9.40 -34.36 -12.80
C GLU A 299 9.75 -34.29 -14.31
N GLY A 300 10.72 -33.41 -14.69
CA GLY A 300 11.15 -33.22 -16.07
C GLY A 300 10.22 -32.31 -16.90
N GLN A 301 9.21 -31.69 -16.29
CA GLN A 301 8.30 -30.76 -16.95
C GLN A 301 8.95 -29.38 -17.07
N GLU A 302 8.75 -28.72 -18.21
CA GLU A 302 9.20 -27.33 -18.41
C GLU A 302 8.33 -26.36 -17.64
N VAL A 303 8.97 -25.54 -16.81
CA VAL A 303 8.36 -24.49 -16.03
C VAL A 303 8.87 -23.13 -16.53
N TYR A 304 7.96 -22.26 -16.86
CA TYR A 304 8.27 -20.89 -17.28
C TYR A 304 8.68 -20.03 -16.09
N TYR A 305 9.75 -19.23 -16.27
CA TYR A 305 10.20 -18.17 -15.39
C TYR A 305 10.49 -16.90 -16.19
N SER A 306 10.46 -15.76 -15.55
CA SER A 306 11.03 -14.51 -16.04
C SER A 306 12.44 -14.32 -15.46
N TYR A 307 13.38 -13.97 -16.31
CA TYR A 307 14.78 -13.81 -15.93
C TYR A 307 15.31 -12.42 -16.25
N ALA A 308 15.68 -11.67 -15.22
CA ALA A 308 16.35 -10.40 -15.36
C ALA A 308 17.86 -10.62 -15.39
N THR A 309 18.54 -10.11 -16.45
CA THR A 309 20.00 -10.16 -16.53
C THR A 309 20.64 -9.28 -15.46
N ASP A 310 21.90 -9.53 -15.13
CA ASP A 310 22.65 -8.72 -14.16
C ASP A 310 22.71 -7.25 -14.57
N GLU A 311 22.79 -6.96 -15.87
CA GLU A 311 22.73 -5.59 -16.40
C GLU A 311 21.39 -4.92 -16.09
N VAL A 312 20.28 -5.63 -16.30
CA VAL A 312 18.92 -5.15 -15.99
C VAL A 312 18.77 -4.93 -14.49
N LEU A 313 19.22 -5.87 -13.66
CA LEU A 313 19.16 -5.75 -12.20
C LEU A 313 20.02 -4.59 -11.70
N LEU A 314 21.24 -4.44 -12.23
CA LEU A 314 22.14 -3.34 -11.88
C LEU A 314 21.54 -1.98 -12.26
N LYS A 315 21.00 -1.86 -13.48
CA LYS A 315 20.32 -0.65 -13.95
C LYS A 315 19.12 -0.31 -13.08
N THR A 316 18.31 -1.31 -12.75
CA THR A 316 17.11 -1.15 -11.90
C THR A 316 17.49 -0.75 -10.49
N SER A 317 18.40 -1.47 -9.83
CA SER A 317 18.91 -1.15 -8.51
C SER A 317 19.48 0.28 -8.46
N ASN A 318 20.31 0.68 -9.43
CA ASN A 318 20.87 2.03 -9.48
C ASN A 318 19.81 3.12 -9.73
N SER A 319 18.73 2.82 -10.45
CA SER A 319 17.59 3.75 -10.61
C SER A 319 16.91 4.01 -9.26
N ILE A 320 16.65 2.94 -8.48
CA ILE A 320 16.08 3.02 -7.13
C ILE A 320 17.04 3.79 -6.21
N ARG A 321 18.32 3.41 -6.18
CA ARG A 321 19.37 4.03 -5.34
C ARG A 321 19.53 5.51 -5.60
N LYS A 322 19.41 5.94 -6.86
CA LYS A 322 19.46 7.37 -7.25
C LYS A 322 18.33 8.18 -6.59
N LEU A 323 17.11 7.65 -6.59
CA LEU A 323 15.99 8.30 -5.91
C LEU A 323 16.16 8.28 -4.39
N LEU A 324 16.75 7.24 -3.84
CA LEU A 324 17.05 7.12 -2.40
C LEU A 324 18.28 7.92 -1.97
N GLU A 325 18.92 8.67 -2.88
CA GLU A 325 20.17 9.42 -2.62
C GLU A 325 21.32 8.53 -2.13
N LYS A 326 21.33 7.26 -2.55
CA LYS A 326 22.39 6.29 -2.27
C LYS A 326 23.38 6.21 -3.43
N SER A 327 24.64 5.91 -3.12
CA SER A 327 25.68 5.68 -4.13
C SER A 327 25.31 4.54 -5.06
N ALA A 328 25.61 4.71 -6.35
CA ALA A 328 25.45 3.65 -7.33
C ALA A 328 26.42 2.49 -7.04
N VAL A 329 25.97 1.27 -7.29
CA VAL A 329 26.82 0.07 -7.27
C VAL A 329 27.39 -0.18 -8.66
N LYS A 330 28.63 -0.71 -8.74
CA LYS A 330 29.31 -0.97 -10.01
C LYS A 330 29.09 -2.39 -10.51
N THR A 331 28.82 -3.30 -9.58
CA THR A 331 28.57 -4.70 -9.87
C THR A 331 27.35 -5.14 -9.08
N TYR A 332 26.61 -6.08 -9.63
CA TYR A 332 25.47 -6.64 -8.91
C TYR A 332 25.98 -7.64 -7.85
N PRO A 333 25.60 -7.52 -6.57
CA PRO A 333 26.17 -8.32 -5.49
C PRO A 333 25.94 -9.83 -5.62
N LEU A 334 24.95 -10.23 -6.41
CA LEU A 334 24.55 -11.64 -6.59
C LEU A 334 25.18 -12.33 -7.81
N LEU A 335 26.04 -11.64 -8.58
CA LEU A 335 26.71 -12.21 -9.76
C LEU A 335 27.36 -13.57 -9.45
N GLN A 336 28.09 -13.67 -8.35
CA GLN A 336 28.79 -14.90 -7.95
C GLN A 336 27.86 -16.08 -7.59
N GLN A 337 26.61 -15.83 -7.26
CA GLN A 337 25.65 -16.86 -6.85
C GLN A 337 24.77 -17.35 -8.01
N ARG A 338 24.93 -16.74 -9.20
CA ARG A 338 24.10 -17.04 -10.38
C ARG A 338 24.93 -17.65 -11.54
N GLU A 339 26.20 -17.97 -11.31
CA GLU A 339 27.07 -18.60 -12.32
C GLU A 339 26.44 -19.88 -12.91
N ASP A 340 25.67 -20.62 -12.12
CA ASP A 340 24.98 -21.84 -12.55
C ASP A 340 23.91 -21.59 -13.63
N LEU A 341 23.38 -20.35 -13.74
CA LEU A 341 22.37 -19.97 -14.74
C LEU A 341 22.96 -19.57 -16.09
N TYR A 342 24.23 -19.22 -16.15
CA TYR A 342 24.91 -18.90 -17.42
C TYR A 342 25.03 -20.13 -18.34
N TYR A 343 25.00 -21.33 -17.78
CA TYR A 343 25.05 -22.58 -18.54
C TYR A 343 23.68 -23.05 -19.06
N LEU A 344 22.59 -22.37 -18.65
CA LEU A 344 21.22 -22.62 -19.10
C LEU A 344 20.79 -21.66 -20.22
N THR A 345 21.73 -21.13 -21.00
CA THR A 345 21.42 -20.30 -22.18
C THR A 345 20.55 -21.09 -23.13
N ILE A 346 19.34 -20.66 -23.23
CA ILE A 346 18.36 -21.08 -24.22
C ILE A 346 18.71 -20.36 -25.54
N PRO A 347 18.66 -21.09 -26.68
CA PRO A 347 18.91 -20.53 -27.98
C PRO A 347 18.00 -19.39 -28.36
#